data_5d4a459a63092f9fb0a35d1ddc14d03a
#
_entry.id   5d4a459a63092f9fb0a35d1ddc14d03a
#
_cell.length_a   1.000
_cell.length_b   1.000
_cell.length_c   1.000
_cell.angle_alpha   90.00
_cell.angle_beta   90.00
_cell.angle_gamma   90.00
#
_symmetry.space_group_name_H-M   'P 1'
#
loop_
_entity.id
_entity.type
_entity.pdbx_description
1 polymer ?
#
loop_
_entity_poly.entity_id
_entity_poly.type
_entity_poly.pdbx_seq_one_letter_code
_entity_poly.pdbx_strand_id
1 'polypeptide(L)'
;MLEITNLTKKYDRNKGIFELNYSFEDGRIYALVGPNGAGKTTLIQMIAGISEPIEGEVKLDGQNTLSRKCKSRIGYALELSDNKTKQTILQFLYMVCDIKFGGKYKEDINSFLRDFELENDKNTRLSECSLGMKKKVGIIASFIGYPKLILLDEPTNGVDTTGLIVLKKHIENAKMHDCIIIVSSHVLDFVERVKDEIIFLKNGHIVAGKGVTIEEQYRNLFM
;
A
#
# COMPACT_ATOMS: atom_id res chain seq x y z
N MET A 1 11.75 -6.75 -9.30
CA MET A 1 11.25 -5.67 -10.18
C MET A 1 9.75 -5.83 -10.41
N LEU A 2 8.96 -4.75 -10.39
CA LEU A 2 7.53 -4.75 -10.73
C LEU A 2 7.33 -4.01 -12.07
N GLU A 3 6.62 -4.63 -13.01
CA GLU A 3 6.41 -4.10 -14.35
C GLU A 3 4.92 -4.00 -14.66
N ILE A 4 4.52 -2.85 -15.18
CA ILE A 4 3.17 -2.57 -15.64
C ILE A 4 3.24 -2.35 -17.16
N THR A 5 2.46 -3.11 -17.92
CA THR A 5 2.44 -3.03 -19.38
C THR A 5 1.03 -2.79 -19.87
N ASN A 6 0.83 -1.66 -20.55
CA ASN A 6 -0.43 -1.24 -21.21
C ASN A 6 -1.68 -1.40 -20.31
N LEU A 7 -1.54 -1.07 -19.03
CA LEU A 7 -2.57 -1.34 -18.02
C LEU A 7 -3.77 -0.41 -18.19
N THR A 8 -4.94 -0.99 -18.40
CA THR A 8 -6.19 -0.24 -18.62
C THR A 8 -7.32 -0.80 -17.78
N LYS A 9 -8.03 0.11 -17.07
CA LYS A 9 -9.28 -0.15 -16.35
C LYS A 9 -10.21 1.04 -16.51
N LYS A 10 -11.38 0.84 -17.11
CA LYS A 10 -12.38 1.89 -17.33
C LYS A 10 -13.60 1.64 -16.48
N TYR A 11 -14.04 2.64 -15.75
CA TYR A 11 -15.33 2.66 -15.03
C TYR A 11 -16.34 3.57 -15.75
N ASP A 12 -15.84 4.61 -16.43
CA ASP A 12 -16.60 5.56 -17.22
C ASP A 12 -15.65 6.20 -18.27
N ARG A 13 -16.17 7.04 -19.19
CA ARG A 13 -15.38 7.67 -20.26
C ARG A 13 -14.10 8.35 -19.78
N ASN A 14 -14.14 8.97 -18.58
CA ASN A 14 -13.03 9.73 -18.02
C ASN A 14 -12.57 9.21 -16.63
N LYS A 15 -13.04 8.03 -16.19
CA LYS A 15 -12.68 7.46 -14.89
C LYS A 15 -12.05 6.09 -15.06
N GLY A 16 -10.84 5.94 -14.58
CA GLY A 16 -10.10 4.69 -14.68
C GLY A 16 -8.59 4.89 -14.71
N ILE A 17 -7.90 3.92 -15.26
CA ILE A 17 -6.49 3.94 -15.64
C ILE A 17 -6.42 3.64 -17.12
N PHE A 18 -5.56 4.34 -17.86
CA PHE A 18 -5.54 4.28 -19.32
C PHE A 18 -4.11 4.06 -19.82
N GLU A 19 -3.89 2.92 -20.49
CA GLU A 19 -2.66 2.55 -21.20
C GLU A 19 -1.37 2.82 -20.42
N LEU A 20 -1.41 2.56 -19.07
CA LEU A 20 -0.33 2.90 -18.18
C LEU A 20 0.81 1.90 -18.33
N ASN A 21 2.02 2.44 -18.55
CA ASN A 21 3.27 1.69 -18.59
C ASN A 21 4.21 2.27 -17.56
N TYR A 22 4.77 1.42 -16.67
CA TYR A 22 5.73 1.84 -15.67
C TYR A 22 6.52 0.65 -15.10
N SER A 23 7.75 0.91 -14.63
CA SER A 23 8.58 -0.11 -13.97
C SER A 23 9.08 0.41 -12.63
N PHE A 24 8.99 -0.44 -11.61
CA PHE A 24 9.41 -0.15 -10.24
C PHE A 24 10.62 -1.03 -9.89
N GLU A 25 11.67 -0.38 -9.41
CA GLU A 25 12.91 -1.06 -9.01
C GLU A 25 12.81 -1.57 -7.57
N ASP A 26 13.57 -2.61 -7.28
CA ASP A 26 13.67 -3.19 -5.94
C ASP A 26 14.32 -2.21 -4.96
N GLY A 27 13.96 -2.30 -3.68
CA GLY A 27 14.54 -1.49 -2.62
C GLY A 27 14.26 0.01 -2.75
N ARG A 28 13.14 0.40 -3.38
CA ARG A 28 12.75 1.81 -3.55
C ARG A 28 11.33 2.09 -3.04
N ILE A 29 11.15 3.33 -2.62
CA ILE A 29 9.87 3.87 -2.15
C ILE A 29 9.32 4.83 -3.19
N TYR A 30 8.17 4.48 -3.75
CA TYR A 30 7.43 5.26 -4.74
C TYR A 30 6.20 5.90 -4.10
N ALA A 31 6.12 7.21 -4.18
CA ALA A 31 4.95 7.94 -3.73
C ALA A 31 4.00 8.23 -4.89
N LEU A 32 2.80 7.69 -4.82
CA LEU A 32 1.73 7.93 -5.81
C LEU A 32 0.88 9.12 -5.37
N VAL A 33 1.01 10.25 -6.05
CA VAL A 33 0.41 11.52 -5.69
C VAL A 33 -0.61 11.96 -6.75
N GLY A 34 -1.73 12.51 -6.31
CA GLY A 34 -2.77 13.04 -7.20
C GLY A 34 -4.05 13.36 -6.44
N PRO A 35 -4.97 14.14 -7.03
CA PRO A 35 -6.23 14.48 -6.39
C PRO A 35 -7.14 13.27 -6.17
N ASN A 36 -8.21 13.47 -5.41
CA ASN A 36 -9.25 12.45 -5.27
C ASN A 36 -9.87 12.15 -6.63
N GLY A 37 -10.06 10.85 -6.91
CA GLY A 37 -10.56 10.39 -8.20
C GLY A 37 -9.50 10.27 -9.31
N ALA A 38 -8.22 10.60 -9.07
CA ALA A 38 -7.15 10.45 -10.07
C ALA A 38 -6.88 9.01 -10.50
N GLY A 39 -7.35 8.01 -9.72
CA GLY A 39 -7.16 6.59 -10.01
C GLY A 39 -6.14 5.88 -9.11
N LYS A 40 -5.63 6.51 -8.04
CA LYS A 40 -4.60 5.95 -7.13
C LYS A 40 -5.02 4.59 -6.56
N THR A 41 -6.17 4.52 -5.91
CA THR A 41 -6.72 3.26 -5.35
C THR A 41 -6.93 2.21 -6.42
N THR A 42 -7.46 2.59 -7.59
CA THR A 42 -7.66 1.67 -8.73
C THR A 42 -6.34 1.07 -9.18
N LEU A 43 -5.30 1.89 -9.36
CA LEU A 43 -3.98 1.45 -9.75
C LEU A 43 -3.39 0.49 -8.71
N ILE A 44 -3.42 0.87 -7.43
CA ILE A 44 -2.93 0.03 -6.33
C ILE A 44 -3.67 -1.32 -6.28
N GLN A 45 -4.99 -1.34 -6.43
CA GLN A 45 -5.78 -2.57 -6.44
C GLN A 45 -5.47 -3.48 -7.63
N MET A 46 -5.19 -2.93 -8.81
CA MET A 46 -4.74 -3.71 -9.97
C MET A 46 -3.33 -4.28 -9.74
N ILE A 47 -2.42 -3.49 -9.20
CA ILE A 47 -1.07 -3.94 -8.82
C ILE A 47 -1.15 -5.05 -7.76
N ALA A 48 -2.04 -4.94 -6.78
CA ALA A 48 -2.27 -5.98 -5.76
C ALA A 48 -2.91 -7.27 -6.31
N GLY A 49 -3.37 -7.27 -7.57
CA GLY A 49 -4.13 -8.37 -8.16
C GLY A 49 -5.51 -8.56 -7.54
N ILE A 50 -6.08 -7.51 -6.94
CA ILE A 50 -7.45 -7.49 -6.37
C ILE A 50 -8.46 -7.12 -7.45
N SER A 51 -8.12 -6.14 -8.28
CA SER A 51 -8.94 -5.70 -9.41
C SER A 51 -8.29 -6.14 -10.72
N GLU A 52 -9.03 -6.87 -11.54
CA GLU A 52 -8.56 -7.33 -12.84
C GLU A 52 -8.61 -6.18 -13.86
N PRO A 53 -7.55 -5.94 -14.64
CA PRO A 53 -7.54 -4.96 -15.71
C PRO A 53 -8.43 -5.41 -16.89
N ILE A 54 -8.87 -4.47 -17.73
CA ILE A 54 -9.56 -4.77 -18.99
C ILE A 54 -8.51 -5.13 -20.05
N GLU A 55 -7.37 -4.42 -20.06
CA GLU A 55 -6.24 -4.64 -20.96
C GLU A 55 -4.93 -4.49 -20.19
N GLY A 56 -3.90 -5.13 -20.70
CA GLY A 56 -2.56 -5.08 -20.10
C GLY A 56 -2.37 -6.04 -18.95
N GLU A 57 -1.23 -5.94 -18.30
CA GLU A 57 -0.87 -6.83 -17.20
C GLU A 57 0.09 -6.17 -16.21
N VAL A 58 0.15 -6.74 -15.00
CA VAL A 58 1.13 -6.39 -13.96
C VAL A 58 1.92 -7.63 -13.60
N LYS A 59 3.26 -7.54 -13.64
CA LYS A 59 4.18 -8.63 -13.29
C LYS A 59 5.12 -8.22 -12.16
N LEU A 60 5.23 -9.06 -11.16
CA LEU A 60 6.25 -8.98 -10.10
C LEU A 60 7.28 -10.09 -10.33
N ASP A 61 8.53 -9.72 -10.66
CA ASP A 61 9.60 -10.64 -11.06
C ASP A 61 9.13 -11.65 -12.13
N GLY A 62 8.50 -11.13 -13.19
CA GLY A 62 8.00 -11.90 -14.33
C GLY A 62 6.72 -12.71 -14.05
N GLN A 63 6.16 -12.70 -12.83
CA GLN A 63 4.94 -13.41 -12.47
C GLN A 63 3.75 -12.46 -12.41
N ASN A 64 2.67 -12.79 -13.11
CA ASN A 64 1.44 -11.99 -13.08
C ASN A 64 0.88 -11.91 -11.66
N THR A 65 0.53 -10.69 -11.20
CA THR A 65 0.06 -10.43 -9.83
C THR A 65 -1.32 -11.02 -9.53
N LEU A 66 -2.11 -11.37 -10.53
CA LEU A 66 -3.37 -12.09 -10.36
C LEU A 66 -3.15 -13.54 -9.89
N SER A 67 -1.97 -14.12 -10.10
CA SER A 67 -1.69 -15.49 -9.72
C SER A 67 -1.60 -15.65 -8.21
N ARG A 68 -2.12 -16.79 -7.68
CA ARG A 68 -2.08 -17.10 -6.25
C ARG A 68 -0.65 -17.07 -5.68
N LYS A 69 0.32 -17.58 -6.45
CA LYS A 69 1.73 -17.62 -6.05
C LYS A 69 2.31 -16.21 -5.90
N CYS A 70 1.95 -15.28 -6.77
CA CYS A 70 2.41 -13.90 -6.68
C CYS A 70 1.77 -13.16 -5.50
N LYS A 71 0.48 -13.40 -5.22
CA LYS A 71 -0.26 -12.74 -4.12
C LYS A 71 0.36 -12.96 -2.74
N SER A 72 1.02 -14.10 -2.49
CA SER A 72 1.74 -14.31 -1.22
C SER A 72 2.95 -13.39 -1.05
N ARG A 73 3.48 -12.85 -2.14
CA ARG A 73 4.63 -11.92 -2.18
C ARG A 73 4.23 -10.45 -2.13
N ILE A 74 2.93 -10.15 -2.01
CA ILE A 74 2.38 -8.79 -2.00
C ILE A 74 1.76 -8.51 -0.64
N GLY A 75 2.24 -7.49 0.06
CA GLY A 75 1.61 -6.89 1.22
C GLY A 75 0.69 -5.75 0.76
N TYR A 76 -0.58 -5.82 1.14
CA TYR A 76 -1.53 -4.74 0.88
C TYR A 76 -2.21 -4.33 2.19
N ALA A 77 -2.14 -3.05 2.52
CA ALA A 77 -2.80 -2.51 3.70
C ALA A 77 -4.31 -2.46 3.47
N LEU A 78 -4.99 -3.54 3.89
CA LEU A 78 -6.44 -3.67 3.76
C LEU A 78 -7.17 -2.62 4.60
N GLU A 79 -8.23 -2.05 4.04
CA GLU A 79 -9.20 -1.29 4.80
C GLU A 79 -10.15 -2.26 5.53
N LEU A 80 -10.11 -2.22 6.87
CA LEU A 80 -10.91 -3.11 7.72
C LEU A 80 -12.17 -2.42 8.29
N SER A 81 -12.61 -1.31 7.69
CA SER A 81 -13.73 -0.48 8.18
C SER A 81 -15.02 -1.27 8.38
N ASP A 82 -15.38 -2.14 7.44
CA ASP A 82 -16.63 -2.90 7.45
C ASP A 82 -16.48 -4.32 8.04
N ASN A 83 -15.37 -4.58 8.71
CA ASN A 83 -15.10 -5.92 9.21
C ASN A 83 -16.00 -6.28 10.40
N LYS A 84 -16.98 -7.15 10.16
CA LYS A 84 -17.90 -7.72 11.15
C LYS A 84 -17.38 -9.03 11.76
N THR A 85 -16.14 -9.41 11.51
CA THR A 85 -15.58 -10.65 12.02
C THR A 85 -15.47 -10.64 13.54
N LYS A 86 -15.67 -11.81 14.15
CA LYS A 86 -15.44 -12.04 15.58
C LYS A 86 -13.97 -12.28 15.94
N GLN A 87 -13.08 -12.32 14.95
CA GLN A 87 -11.65 -12.51 15.15
C GLN A 87 -11.05 -11.35 15.94
N THR A 88 -10.12 -11.67 16.85
CA THR A 88 -9.30 -10.66 17.50
C THR A 88 -8.22 -10.15 16.57
N ILE A 89 -7.59 -9.03 16.92
CA ILE A 89 -6.43 -8.47 16.20
C ILE A 89 -5.37 -9.56 15.98
N LEU A 90 -4.97 -10.26 17.05
CA LEU A 90 -3.94 -11.29 16.98
C LEU A 90 -4.35 -12.47 16.09
N GLN A 91 -5.60 -12.94 16.20
CA GLN A 91 -6.11 -14.03 15.37
C GLN A 91 -6.11 -13.65 13.89
N PHE A 92 -6.48 -12.42 13.55
CA PHE A 92 -6.47 -11.94 12.17
C PHE A 92 -5.04 -11.89 11.61
N LEU A 93 -4.09 -11.30 12.36
CA LEU A 93 -2.69 -11.21 11.91
C LEU A 93 -2.05 -12.60 11.77
N TYR A 94 -2.35 -13.52 12.69
CA TYR A 94 -1.89 -14.91 12.57
C TYR A 94 -2.49 -15.61 11.35
N MET A 95 -3.77 -15.42 11.07
CA MET A 95 -4.42 -15.94 9.88
C MET A 95 -3.74 -15.42 8.60
N VAL A 96 -3.43 -14.14 8.52
CA VAL A 96 -2.70 -13.55 7.36
C VAL A 96 -1.31 -14.19 7.24
N CYS A 97 -0.60 -14.35 8.35
CA CYS A 97 0.72 -14.98 8.38
C CYS A 97 0.65 -16.45 7.93
N ASP A 98 -0.34 -17.21 8.42
CA ASP A 98 -0.53 -18.62 8.05
C ASP A 98 -0.83 -18.78 6.56
N ILE A 99 -1.74 -17.96 6.02
CA ILE A 99 -2.14 -18.02 4.60
C ILE A 99 -0.97 -17.68 3.67
N LYS A 100 -0.19 -16.66 4.01
CA LYS A 100 0.89 -16.16 3.14
C LYS A 100 2.19 -16.92 3.31
N PHE A 101 2.54 -17.30 4.55
CA PHE A 101 3.89 -17.74 4.92
C PHE A 101 3.92 -19.04 5.73
N GLY A 102 2.78 -19.75 5.88
CA GLY A 102 2.70 -20.98 6.68
C GLY A 102 3.04 -20.75 8.17
N GLY A 103 2.80 -19.54 8.66
CA GLY A 103 3.04 -19.19 10.07
C GLY A 103 4.48 -18.83 10.45
N LYS A 104 5.39 -18.74 9.48
CA LYS A 104 6.84 -18.53 9.72
C LYS A 104 7.16 -17.25 10.50
N TYR A 105 6.37 -16.17 10.36
CA TYR A 105 6.64 -14.85 10.92
C TYR A 105 5.69 -14.47 12.07
N LYS A 106 5.12 -15.48 12.78
CA LYS A 106 4.21 -15.20 13.92
C LYS A 106 4.89 -14.49 15.08
N GLU A 107 6.16 -14.76 15.33
CA GLU A 107 6.92 -14.10 16.40
C GLU A 107 7.12 -12.61 16.12
N ASP A 108 7.33 -12.23 14.85
CA ASP A 108 7.52 -10.84 14.44
C ASP A 108 6.27 -9.98 14.67
N ILE A 109 5.07 -10.60 14.63
CA ILE A 109 3.79 -9.90 14.84
C ILE A 109 3.73 -9.22 16.21
N ASN A 110 4.29 -9.82 17.26
CA ASN A 110 4.32 -9.20 18.58
C ASN A 110 5.18 -7.93 18.60
N SER A 111 6.25 -7.86 17.81
CA SER A 111 7.05 -6.65 17.67
C SER A 111 6.27 -5.54 16.97
N PHE A 112 5.56 -5.85 15.86
CA PHE A 112 4.69 -4.89 15.19
C PHE A 112 3.59 -4.37 16.12
N LEU A 113 2.95 -5.25 16.91
CA LEU A 113 1.90 -4.86 17.85
C LEU A 113 2.43 -3.90 18.93
N ARG A 114 3.65 -4.12 19.45
CA ARG A 114 4.30 -3.18 20.40
C ARG A 114 4.60 -1.84 19.71
N ASP A 115 5.24 -1.87 18.55
CA ASP A 115 5.61 -0.66 17.81
C ASP A 115 4.38 0.22 17.54
N PHE A 116 3.26 -0.36 17.11
CA PHE A 116 2.00 0.34 16.81
C PHE A 116 1.09 0.55 18.05
N GLU A 117 1.57 0.26 19.27
CA GLU A 117 0.83 0.42 20.53
C GLU A 117 -0.49 -0.37 20.58
N LEU A 118 -0.50 -1.57 20.00
CA LEU A 118 -1.65 -2.48 19.96
C LEU A 118 -1.44 -3.75 20.81
N GLU A 119 -0.33 -3.87 21.56
CA GLU A 119 -0.01 -5.08 22.33
C GLU A 119 -1.06 -5.39 23.39
N ASN A 120 -1.54 -4.36 24.10
CA ASN A 120 -2.57 -4.51 25.13
C ASN A 120 -3.96 -4.83 24.52
N ASP A 121 -4.18 -4.43 23.28
CA ASP A 121 -5.45 -4.60 22.55
C ASP A 121 -5.48 -5.83 21.65
N LYS A 122 -4.43 -6.64 21.60
CA LYS A 122 -4.29 -7.77 20.69
C LYS A 122 -5.43 -8.80 20.74
N ASN A 123 -6.12 -8.88 21.88
CA ASN A 123 -7.26 -9.77 22.10
C ASN A 123 -8.61 -9.06 21.87
N THR A 124 -8.62 -7.77 21.52
CA THR A 124 -9.83 -7.03 21.16
C THR A 124 -10.32 -7.51 19.79
N ARG A 125 -11.64 -7.68 19.66
CA ARG A 125 -12.26 -8.09 18.40
C ARG A 125 -12.16 -6.96 17.39
N LEU A 126 -11.90 -7.29 16.12
CA LEU A 126 -11.83 -6.30 15.04
C LEU A 126 -13.13 -5.48 14.90
N SER A 127 -14.28 -6.07 15.18
CA SER A 127 -15.58 -5.37 15.20
C SER A 127 -15.67 -4.28 16.27
N GLU A 128 -14.89 -4.39 17.35
CA GLU A 128 -14.88 -3.49 18.51
C GLU A 128 -13.75 -2.44 18.41
N CYS A 129 -12.82 -2.62 17.48
CA CYS A 129 -11.69 -1.70 17.27
C CYS A 129 -12.14 -0.35 16.71
N SER A 130 -11.50 0.71 17.14
CA SER A 130 -11.61 2.03 16.50
C SER A 130 -11.12 2.00 15.05
N LEU A 131 -11.49 3.00 14.26
CA LEU A 131 -11.02 3.12 12.88
C LEU A 131 -9.49 3.19 12.79
N GLY A 132 -8.85 3.95 13.70
CA GLY A 132 -7.39 4.04 13.79
C GLY A 132 -6.73 2.70 14.13
N MET A 133 -7.28 1.93 15.09
CA MET A 133 -6.78 0.59 15.40
C MET A 133 -6.90 -0.34 14.18
N LYS A 134 -8.04 -0.35 13.50
CA LYS A 134 -8.25 -1.14 12.27
C LYS A 134 -7.24 -0.77 11.18
N LYS A 135 -6.95 0.52 11.02
CA LYS A 135 -5.96 1.00 10.06
C LYS A 135 -4.56 0.51 10.42
N LYS A 136 -4.13 0.66 11.69
CA LYS A 136 -2.86 0.12 12.19
C LYS A 136 -2.76 -1.39 11.96
N VAL A 137 -3.81 -2.16 12.21
CA VAL A 137 -3.84 -3.62 11.94
C VAL A 137 -3.67 -3.93 10.46
N GLY A 138 -4.36 -3.21 9.57
CA GLY A 138 -4.19 -3.36 8.11
C GLY A 138 -2.76 -3.05 7.64
N ILE A 139 -2.15 -2.00 8.21
CA ILE A 139 -0.75 -1.65 7.96
C ILE A 139 0.17 -2.78 8.43
N ILE A 140 0.05 -3.26 9.67
CA ILE A 140 0.85 -4.38 10.18
C ILE A 140 0.75 -5.60 9.25
N ALA A 141 -0.47 -5.97 8.84
CA ALA A 141 -0.71 -7.10 7.95
C ALA A 141 0.04 -6.99 6.61
N SER A 142 0.28 -5.76 6.12
CA SER A 142 1.03 -5.54 4.89
C SER A 142 2.54 -5.73 5.02
N PHE A 143 3.09 -5.57 6.23
CA PHE A 143 4.53 -5.70 6.50
C PHE A 143 4.96 -7.09 6.98
N ILE A 144 4.03 -7.99 7.35
CA ILE A 144 4.39 -9.33 7.86
C ILE A 144 5.30 -10.03 6.86
N GLY A 145 6.49 -10.43 7.33
CA GLY A 145 7.49 -11.16 6.54
C GLY A 145 8.20 -10.34 5.47
N TYR A 146 8.05 -9.02 5.47
CA TYR A 146 8.63 -8.11 4.47
C TYR A 146 8.47 -8.63 3.03
N PRO A 147 7.22 -8.66 2.52
CA PRO A 147 6.95 -9.19 1.19
C PRO A 147 7.65 -8.35 0.12
N LYS A 148 7.90 -8.93 -1.05
CA LYS A 148 8.63 -8.28 -2.16
C LYS A 148 8.01 -6.96 -2.60
N LEU A 149 6.69 -6.82 -2.50
CA LEU A 149 5.93 -5.62 -2.82
C LEU A 149 5.03 -5.26 -1.65
N ILE A 150 5.09 -4.01 -1.19
CA ILE A 150 4.22 -3.45 -0.15
C ILE A 150 3.44 -2.29 -0.73
N LEU A 151 2.12 -2.36 -0.62
CA LEU A 151 1.17 -1.40 -1.15
C LEU A 151 0.38 -0.75 0.00
N LEU A 152 0.51 0.56 0.12
CA LEU A 152 -0.10 1.37 1.18
C LEU A 152 -1.02 2.42 0.54
N ASP A 153 -2.33 2.21 0.61
CA ASP A 153 -3.31 3.16 0.07
C ASP A 153 -3.78 4.11 1.17
N GLU A 154 -3.42 5.40 1.03
CA GLU A 154 -3.70 6.47 1.99
C GLU A 154 -3.45 6.04 3.46
N PRO A 155 -2.24 5.55 3.80
CA PRO A 155 -1.96 4.98 5.12
C PRO A 155 -1.95 6.03 6.24
N THR A 156 -1.87 7.32 5.90
CA THR A 156 -1.87 8.43 6.85
C THR A 156 -3.26 8.76 7.41
N ASN A 157 -4.32 8.34 6.72
CA ASN A 157 -5.69 8.67 7.13
C ASN A 157 -6.09 7.89 8.40
N GLY A 158 -6.45 8.62 9.44
CA GLY A 158 -6.92 8.03 10.71
C GLY A 158 -5.82 7.41 11.57
N VAL A 159 -4.55 7.61 11.23
CA VAL A 159 -3.39 7.21 12.04
C VAL A 159 -2.86 8.42 12.81
N ASP A 160 -2.60 8.26 14.09
CA ASP A 160 -2.04 9.29 14.95
C ASP A 160 -0.55 9.59 14.66
N THR A 161 -0.01 10.66 15.22
CA THR A 161 1.37 11.09 14.98
C THR A 161 2.39 10.00 15.35
N THR A 162 2.19 9.29 16.47
CA THR A 162 3.06 8.17 16.88
C THR A 162 3.03 7.06 15.83
N GLY A 163 1.83 6.67 15.39
CA GLY A 163 1.66 5.67 14.34
C GLY A 163 2.31 6.06 13.02
N LEU A 164 2.31 7.35 12.64
CA LEU A 164 3.00 7.82 11.44
C LEU A 164 4.54 7.73 11.55
N ILE A 165 5.10 8.00 12.74
CA ILE A 165 6.54 7.83 12.99
C ILE A 165 6.92 6.36 12.88
N VAL A 166 6.10 5.48 13.47
CA VAL A 166 6.30 4.02 13.42
C VAL A 166 6.16 3.50 11.98
N LEU A 167 5.14 3.96 11.24
CA LEU A 167 4.95 3.62 9.84
C LEU A 167 6.18 3.99 9.00
N LYS A 168 6.72 5.19 9.17
CA LYS A 168 7.93 5.62 8.47
C LYS A 168 9.11 4.68 8.76
N LYS A 169 9.36 4.33 10.03
CA LYS A 169 10.40 3.38 10.43
C LYS A 169 10.24 2.03 9.71
N HIS A 170 9.01 1.49 9.63
CA HIS A 170 8.75 0.21 8.95
C HIS A 170 8.89 0.30 7.43
N ILE A 171 8.54 1.43 6.80
CA ILE A 171 8.80 1.70 5.38
C ILE A 171 10.32 1.68 5.11
N GLU A 172 11.11 2.38 5.91
CA GLU A 172 12.57 2.40 5.78
C GLU A 172 13.19 1.00 5.99
N ASN A 173 12.71 0.25 6.99
CA ASN A 173 13.14 -1.13 7.21
C ASN A 173 12.79 -2.03 6.03
N ALA A 174 11.59 -1.92 5.46
CA ALA A 174 11.20 -2.70 4.29
C ALA A 174 12.07 -2.40 3.07
N LYS A 175 12.45 -1.15 2.87
CA LYS A 175 13.42 -0.75 1.84
C LYS A 175 14.77 -1.46 2.02
N MET A 176 15.28 -1.58 3.26
CA MET A 176 16.53 -2.31 3.56
C MET A 176 16.43 -3.82 3.29
N HIS A 177 15.21 -4.37 3.19
CA HIS A 177 14.95 -5.75 2.79
C HIS A 177 14.63 -5.90 1.29
N ASP A 178 15.06 -4.95 0.46
CA ASP A 178 14.84 -4.92 -0.99
C ASP A 178 13.35 -5.03 -1.39
N CYS A 179 12.43 -4.57 -0.53
CA CYS A 179 11.02 -4.47 -0.88
C CYS A 179 10.78 -3.28 -1.83
N ILE A 180 9.87 -3.45 -2.77
CA ILE A 180 9.27 -2.33 -3.51
C ILE A 180 8.14 -1.79 -2.65
N ILE A 181 8.14 -0.50 -2.35
CA ILE A 181 7.08 0.13 -1.56
C ILE A 181 6.36 1.16 -2.43
N ILE A 182 5.05 1.03 -2.57
CA ILE A 182 4.20 2.03 -3.24
C ILE A 182 3.24 2.58 -2.21
N VAL A 183 3.33 3.88 -1.95
CA VAL A 183 2.46 4.56 -0.99
C VAL A 183 1.68 5.66 -1.70
N SER A 184 0.34 5.60 -1.65
CA SER A 184 -0.48 6.75 -2.04
C SER A 184 -0.69 7.67 -0.84
N SER A 185 -0.61 8.97 -1.04
CA SER A 185 -0.99 9.95 -0.03
C SER A 185 -1.29 11.30 -0.68
N HIS A 186 -2.19 12.05 -0.06
CA HIS A 186 -2.41 13.46 -0.34
C HIS A 186 -1.70 14.38 0.67
N VAL A 187 -1.05 13.81 1.69
CA VAL A 187 -0.24 14.53 2.70
C VAL A 187 1.19 14.67 2.17
N LEU A 188 1.46 15.80 1.48
CA LEU A 188 2.73 16.03 0.79
C LEU A 188 3.94 15.98 1.73
N ASP A 189 3.81 16.50 2.96
CA ASP A 189 4.88 16.45 3.98
C ASP A 189 5.28 15.02 4.35
N PHE A 190 4.31 14.09 4.42
CA PHE A 190 4.60 12.69 4.66
C PHE A 190 5.35 12.07 3.47
N VAL A 191 4.82 12.33 2.26
CA VAL A 191 5.43 11.87 1.01
C VAL A 191 6.87 12.35 0.90
N GLU A 192 7.13 13.64 1.14
CA GLU A 192 8.48 14.24 1.06
C GLU A 192 9.49 13.52 1.94
N ARG A 193 9.05 13.04 3.11
CA ARG A 193 9.92 12.41 4.11
C ARG A 193 10.23 10.94 3.86
N VAL A 194 9.45 10.25 3.03
CA VAL A 194 9.58 8.79 2.84
C VAL A 194 10.02 8.38 1.44
N LYS A 195 9.74 9.18 0.41
CA LYS A 195 9.92 8.82 -0.98
C LYS A 195 11.38 8.75 -1.44
N ASP A 196 11.66 7.85 -2.35
CA ASP A 196 12.80 7.94 -3.28
C ASP A 196 12.34 8.58 -4.61
N GLU A 197 11.11 8.28 -5.04
CA GLU A 197 10.57 8.75 -6.32
C GLU A 197 9.08 9.11 -6.19
N ILE A 198 8.63 10.11 -6.97
CA ILE A 198 7.25 10.54 -7.03
C ILE A 198 6.64 10.21 -8.38
N ILE A 199 5.43 9.66 -8.34
CA ILE A 199 4.59 9.38 -9.49
C ILE A 199 3.32 10.23 -9.37
N PHE A 200 3.17 11.22 -10.23
CA PHE A 200 1.95 12.00 -10.29
C PHE A 200 0.92 11.31 -11.18
N LEU A 201 -0.27 11.10 -10.63
CA LEU A 201 -1.41 10.51 -11.36
C LEU A 201 -2.49 11.56 -11.58
N LYS A 202 -2.88 11.80 -12.84
CA LYS A 202 -3.94 12.73 -13.25
C LYS A 202 -4.87 12.05 -14.25
N ASN A 203 -6.16 11.96 -13.91
CA ASN A 203 -7.18 11.35 -14.77
C ASN A 203 -6.78 9.97 -15.34
N GLY A 204 -6.17 9.12 -14.51
CA GLY A 204 -5.77 7.78 -14.89
C GLY A 204 -4.46 7.67 -15.70
N HIS A 205 -3.73 8.75 -15.88
CA HIS A 205 -2.44 8.79 -16.55
C HIS A 205 -1.32 9.25 -15.63
N ILE A 206 -0.13 8.70 -15.82
CA ILE A 206 1.09 9.23 -15.17
C ILE A 206 1.48 10.51 -15.90
N VAL A 207 1.75 11.56 -15.14
CA VAL A 207 2.16 12.87 -15.65
C VAL A 207 3.47 13.31 -15.01
N ALA A 208 4.31 14.00 -15.79
CA ALA A 208 5.57 14.53 -15.29
C ALA A 208 5.34 15.84 -14.52
N GLY A 209 5.83 15.91 -13.28
CA GLY A 209 5.84 17.14 -12.49
C GLY A 209 6.93 18.10 -12.97
N LYS A 210 6.65 19.41 -12.91
CA LYS A 210 7.62 20.48 -13.17
C LYS A 210 7.69 21.40 -11.94
N GLY A 211 8.86 21.54 -11.35
CA GLY A 211 9.11 22.35 -10.14
C GLY A 211 10.22 21.76 -9.31
N VAL A 212 10.73 22.54 -8.38
CA VAL A 212 11.83 22.14 -7.49
C VAL A 212 11.30 21.33 -6.30
N THR A 213 10.16 21.74 -5.74
CA THR A 213 9.52 21.06 -4.61
C THR A 213 8.30 20.25 -5.06
N ILE A 214 7.90 19.25 -4.23
CA ILE A 214 6.68 18.48 -4.50
C ILE A 214 5.46 19.40 -4.54
N GLU A 215 5.39 20.38 -3.65
CA GLU A 215 4.26 21.31 -3.59
C GLU A 215 4.15 22.14 -4.87
N GLU A 216 5.25 22.68 -5.39
CA GLU A 216 5.28 23.36 -6.68
C GLU A 216 4.84 22.47 -7.84
N GLN A 217 5.35 21.24 -7.88
CA GLN A 217 4.97 20.27 -8.90
C GLN A 217 3.47 19.96 -8.82
N TYR A 218 2.94 19.76 -7.61
CA TYR A 218 1.53 19.51 -7.39
C TYR A 218 0.65 20.69 -7.83
N ARG A 219 1.02 21.91 -7.44
CA ARG A 219 0.30 23.13 -7.84
C ARG A 219 0.26 23.28 -9.37
N ASN A 220 1.40 23.11 -10.04
CA ASN A 220 1.49 23.24 -11.50
C ASN A 220 0.68 22.19 -12.26
N LEU A 221 0.47 21.00 -11.67
CA LEU A 221 -0.27 19.91 -12.31
C LEU A 221 -1.78 19.97 -12.05
N PHE A 222 -2.19 20.41 -10.85
CA PHE A 222 -3.55 20.17 -10.36
C PHE A 222 -4.31 21.44 -9.97
N MET A 223 -3.66 22.58 -9.87
CA MET A 223 -4.28 23.87 -9.53
C MET A 223 -4.24 24.84 -10.72
#